data_2a0cc0d75723b555efa410d7492a70cb
#
_entry.id   2a0cc0d75723b555efa410d7492a70cb
#
_cell.length_a   1.000
_cell.length_b   1.000
_cell.length_c   1.000
_cell.angle_alpha   90.00
_cell.angle_beta   90.00
_cell.angle_gamma   90.00
#
_symmetry.space_group_name_H-M   'P 1'
#
loop_
_entity.id
_entity.type
_entity.pdbx_description
1 polymer ?
#
loop_
_entity_poly.entity_id
_entity_poly.type
_entity_poly.pdbx_seq_one_letter_code
_entity_poly.pdbx_strand_id
1 'polypeptide(L)'
;MRYFPFYFLKKIYKLKYLVFKYVINTKNPLKSIYGIYLTPSFKDVTFMYYLKGTYGFFLSDLIKNISNDSTFIDIGANQGLFSILAGKNENIKEIIAFEPAFKTVELLRSNLACNQILNCTVIEKGISNKTGSLQLNTTEGHSGRSTFRELKAGDNTRNESVETINHEEIDKLIRENTNYIIKIDVEGHEEIVIDELIKCSFFKNVSLIFCEIDTAWVDVETIKKKLFSSGFSKIKKIGRGESHYDILISRN
;
A
#
# COMPACT_ATOMS: atom_id res chain seq x y z
N MET A 1 21.33 -16.46 12.47
CA MET A 1 22.40 -16.16 11.48
C MET A 1 21.93 -15.62 10.11
N ARG A 2 20.64 -15.39 9.87
CA ARG A 2 20.11 -14.82 8.58
C ARG A 2 20.16 -13.29 8.44
N TYR A 3 20.51 -12.54 9.48
CA TYR A 3 20.45 -11.06 9.48
C TYR A 3 21.72 -10.34 9.00
N PHE A 4 22.86 -10.99 9.02
CA PHE A 4 24.15 -10.36 8.66
C PHE A 4 24.25 -9.95 7.17
N PRO A 5 23.86 -10.78 6.19
CA PRO A 5 23.90 -10.36 4.79
C PRO A 5 22.95 -9.22 4.47
N PHE A 6 21.81 -9.15 5.16
CA PHE A 6 20.79 -8.15 4.94
C PHE A 6 21.19 -6.75 5.42
N TYR A 7 21.86 -6.64 6.57
CA TYR A 7 22.40 -5.38 7.08
C TYR A 7 23.45 -4.79 6.13
N PHE A 8 24.32 -5.63 5.60
CA PHE A 8 25.35 -5.24 4.62
C PHE A 8 24.70 -4.76 3.30
N LEU A 9 23.71 -5.46 2.80
CA LEU A 9 22.94 -5.04 1.62
C LEU A 9 22.29 -3.68 1.80
N LYS A 10 21.69 -3.38 2.94
CA LYS A 10 21.11 -2.05 3.24
C LYS A 10 22.15 -0.93 3.13
N LYS A 11 23.39 -1.15 3.57
CA LYS A 11 24.48 -0.18 3.44
C LYS A 11 24.85 0.05 1.97
N ILE A 12 24.94 -1.00 1.17
CA ILE A 12 25.21 -0.92 -0.27
C ILE A 12 24.12 -0.10 -0.96
N TYR A 13 22.85 -0.39 -0.70
CA TYR A 13 21.74 0.34 -1.30
C TYR A 13 21.64 1.80 -0.81
N LYS A 14 22.07 2.09 0.42
CA LYS A 14 22.21 3.47 0.90
C LYS A 14 23.28 4.23 0.10
N LEU A 15 24.44 3.61 -0.11
CA LEU A 15 25.51 4.19 -0.92
C LEU A 15 25.06 4.36 -2.38
N LYS A 16 24.43 3.34 -2.97
CA LYS A 16 23.85 3.39 -4.30
C LYS A 16 22.87 4.56 -4.44
N TYR A 17 21.96 4.76 -3.50
CA TYR A 17 21.04 5.90 -3.49
C TYR A 17 21.79 7.23 -3.54
N LEU A 18 22.83 7.43 -2.69
CA LEU A 18 23.61 8.67 -2.65
C LEU A 18 24.36 8.92 -3.96
N VAL A 19 25.01 7.91 -4.51
CA VAL A 19 25.73 8.00 -5.78
C VAL A 19 24.77 8.38 -6.91
N PHE A 20 23.64 7.70 -7.04
CA PHE A 20 22.68 8.00 -8.11
C PHE A 20 22.00 9.35 -7.95
N LYS A 21 21.75 9.78 -6.71
CA LYS A 21 21.14 11.08 -6.41
C LYS A 21 22.07 12.25 -6.69
N TYR A 22 23.33 12.16 -6.22
CA TYR A 22 24.23 13.32 -6.18
C TYR A 22 25.32 13.31 -7.26
N VAL A 23 25.67 12.14 -7.78
CA VAL A 23 26.77 12.00 -8.74
C VAL A 23 26.24 11.74 -10.16
N ILE A 24 25.33 10.78 -10.33
CA ILE A 24 24.89 10.34 -11.67
C ILE A 24 23.59 11.04 -12.09
N ASN A 25 22.72 11.39 -11.13
CA ASN A 25 21.40 12.00 -11.36
C ASN A 25 20.59 11.26 -12.46
N THR A 26 20.54 9.92 -12.36
CA THR A 26 19.90 9.08 -13.39
C THR A 26 18.39 9.23 -13.42
N LYS A 27 17.84 9.16 -14.64
CA LYS A 27 16.40 9.00 -14.88
C LYS A 27 16.01 7.53 -15.14
N ASN A 28 17.00 6.65 -15.33
CA ASN A 28 16.76 5.23 -15.59
C ASN A 28 16.28 4.53 -14.32
N PRO A 29 15.36 3.56 -14.42
CA PRO A 29 14.87 2.80 -13.27
C PRO A 29 15.99 2.12 -12.49
N LEU A 30 15.90 2.18 -11.16
CA LEU A 30 16.89 1.62 -10.25
C LEU A 30 16.38 0.35 -9.59
N LYS A 31 17.16 -0.73 -9.66
CA LYS A 31 16.82 -1.98 -8.97
C LYS A 31 16.93 -1.80 -7.46
N SER A 32 15.81 -2.08 -6.75
CA SER A 32 15.70 -2.03 -5.30
C SER A 32 16.22 -3.32 -4.65
N ILE A 33 16.32 -3.30 -3.32
CA ILE A 33 16.66 -4.49 -2.53
C ILE A 33 15.61 -5.61 -2.66
N TYR A 34 14.36 -5.25 -2.99
CA TYR A 34 13.28 -6.21 -3.25
C TYR A 34 13.40 -6.93 -4.61
N GLY A 35 14.38 -6.52 -5.44
CA GLY A 35 14.59 -7.05 -6.78
C GLY A 35 13.68 -6.44 -7.84
N ILE A 36 12.88 -5.43 -7.50
CA ILE A 36 12.02 -4.67 -8.43
C ILE A 36 12.72 -3.39 -8.89
N TYR A 37 12.32 -2.89 -10.06
CA TYR A 37 12.80 -1.62 -10.59
C TYR A 37 11.87 -0.48 -10.17
N LEU A 38 12.45 0.66 -9.82
CA LEU A 38 11.75 1.87 -9.41
C LEU A 38 12.22 3.06 -10.23
N THR A 39 11.27 3.83 -10.73
CA THR A 39 11.51 5.12 -11.38
C THR A 39 12.08 6.09 -10.35
N PRO A 40 13.22 6.74 -10.63
CA PRO A 40 13.86 7.61 -9.66
C PRO A 40 13.00 8.81 -9.27
N SER A 41 12.70 8.92 -7.99
CA SER A 41 12.06 10.06 -7.36
C SER A 41 12.89 10.51 -6.14
N PHE A 42 14.10 11.03 -6.40
CA PHE A 42 15.08 11.34 -5.35
C PHE A 42 14.64 12.43 -4.36
N LYS A 43 13.61 13.19 -4.68
CA LYS A 43 13.02 14.18 -3.76
C LYS A 43 12.02 13.52 -2.80
N ASP A 44 11.58 12.29 -3.08
CA ASP A 44 10.60 11.58 -2.29
C ASP A 44 11.27 10.58 -1.33
N VAL A 45 10.96 10.69 -0.06
CA VAL A 45 11.49 9.80 1.00
C VAL A 45 10.99 8.37 0.83
N THR A 46 9.76 8.17 0.34
CA THR A 46 9.18 6.84 0.08
C THR A 46 10.00 6.07 -0.95
N PHE A 47 10.43 6.72 -2.03
CA PHE A 47 11.34 6.12 -3.00
C PHE A 47 12.64 5.60 -2.34
N MET A 48 13.20 6.39 -1.42
CA MET A 48 14.40 5.99 -0.68
C MET A 48 14.13 4.77 0.21
N TYR A 49 12.97 4.70 0.86
CA TYR A 49 12.58 3.55 1.69
C TYR A 49 12.44 2.28 0.87
N TYR A 50 11.78 2.37 -0.28
CA TYR A 50 11.60 1.25 -1.20
C TYR A 50 12.92 0.80 -1.82
N LEU A 51 13.76 1.73 -2.27
CA LEU A 51 15.05 1.38 -2.86
C LEU A 51 15.97 0.64 -1.87
N LYS A 52 16.05 1.14 -0.62
CA LYS A 52 16.91 0.59 0.45
C LYS A 52 16.27 -0.56 1.23
N GLY A 53 14.98 -0.81 1.06
CA GLY A 53 14.25 -1.81 1.82
C GLY A 53 14.21 -1.52 3.31
N THR A 54 13.80 -0.32 3.68
CA THR A 54 13.61 0.04 5.09
C THR A 54 12.14 -0.03 5.53
N TYR A 55 11.24 -0.42 4.62
CA TYR A 55 9.81 -0.49 4.80
C TYR A 55 9.22 -1.79 4.19
N GLY A 56 8.21 -2.37 4.84
CA GLY A 56 7.33 -3.38 4.23
C GLY A 56 7.89 -4.79 4.07
N PHE A 57 8.91 -5.20 4.82
CA PHE A 57 9.52 -6.54 4.67
C PHE A 57 8.56 -7.68 4.96
N PHE A 58 7.77 -7.57 6.02
CA PHE A 58 6.85 -8.62 6.41
C PHE A 58 5.83 -8.87 5.30
N LEU A 59 5.18 -7.80 4.81
CA LEU A 59 4.20 -7.93 3.73
C LEU A 59 4.83 -8.40 2.42
N SER A 60 6.05 -7.93 2.11
CA SER A 60 6.80 -8.40 0.93
C SER A 60 7.08 -9.89 0.97
N ASP A 61 7.42 -10.43 2.15
CA ASP A 61 7.65 -11.87 2.35
C ASP A 61 6.32 -12.64 2.31
N LEU A 62 5.28 -12.12 2.93
CA LEU A 62 3.93 -12.67 2.87
C LEU A 62 3.44 -12.82 1.42
N ILE A 63 3.51 -11.75 0.63
CA ILE A 63 3.09 -11.73 -0.78
C ILE A 63 3.84 -12.79 -1.60
N LYS A 64 5.15 -12.92 -1.41
CA LYS A 64 5.96 -13.93 -2.12
C LYS A 64 5.56 -15.36 -1.80
N ASN A 65 5.01 -15.61 -0.61
CA ASN A 65 4.64 -16.94 -0.13
C ASN A 65 3.15 -17.28 -0.33
N ILE A 66 2.36 -16.42 -0.99
CA ILE A 66 0.99 -16.75 -1.38
C ILE A 66 1.04 -17.90 -2.38
N SER A 67 0.36 -19.00 -2.05
CA SER A 67 0.38 -20.25 -2.82
C SER A 67 -0.95 -20.60 -3.48
N ASN A 68 -2.02 -19.89 -3.17
CA ASN A 68 -3.33 -20.09 -3.76
C ASN A 68 -3.66 -18.99 -4.75
N ASP A 69 -4.39 -19.32 -5.80
CA ASP A 69 -4.90 -18.35 -6.77
C ASP A 69 -5.69 -17.27 -6.05
N SER A 70 -5.31 -16.01 -6.26
CA SER A 70 -5.85 -14.87 -5.53
C SER A 70 -5.91 -13.62 -6.38
N THR A 71 -6.82 -12.71 -6.03
CA THR A 71 -6.78 -11.29 -6.42
C THR A 71 -6.19 -10.48 -5.27
N PHE A 72 -5.21 -9.64 -5.56
CA PHE A 72 -4.59 -8.74 -4.58
C PHE A 72 -5.17 -7.33 -4.74
N ILE A 73 -5.73 -6.79 -3.66
CA ILE A 73 -6.26 -5.42 -3.62
C ILE A 73 -5.32 -4.56 -2.78
N ASP A 74 -4.69 -3.58 -3.41
CA ASP A 74 -3.71 -2.65 -2.80
C ASP A 74 -4.36 -1.29 -2.60
N ILE A 75 -4.85 -1.01 -1.39
CA ILE A 75 -5.50 0.25 -1.05
C ILE A 75 -4.49 1.19 -0.40
N GLY A 76 -4.28 2.36 -1.03
CA GLY A 76 -3.14 3.23 -0.78
C GLY A 76 -1.87 2.66 -1.42
N ALA A 77 -1.95 2.32 -2.72
CA ALA A 77 -0.86 1.62 -3.42
C ALA A 77 0.42 2.44 -3.50
N ASN A 78 0.33 3.75 -3.32
CA ASN A 78 1.46 4.67 -3.40
C ASN A 78 2.27 4.45 -4.70
N GLN A 79 3.60 4.38 -4.64
CA GLN A 79 4.46 4.13 -5.82
C GLN A 79 4.48 2.65 -6.27
N GLY A 80 3.62 1.77 -5.70
CA GLY A 80 3.34 0.43 -6.19
C GLY A 80 4.28 -0.68 -5.70
N LEU A 81 4.96 -0.52 -4.57
CA LEU A 81 5.84 -1.57 -4.04
C LEU A 81 5.14 -2.92 -3.95
N PHE A 82 3.98 -2.96 -3.29
CA PHE A 82 3.27 -4.22 -3.04
C PHE A 82 2.52 -4.72 -4.27
N SER A 83 1.94 -3.83 -5.07
CA SER A 83 1.34 -4.18 -6.36
C SER A 83 2.36 -4.84 -7.30
N ILE A 84 3.60 -4.34 -7.37
CA ILE A 84 4.65 -4.93 -8.21
C ILE A 84 5.08 -6.29 -7.65
N LEU A 85 5.25 -6.42 -6.33
CA LEU A 85 5.61 -7.68 -5.70
C LEU A 85 4.51 -8.73 -5.87
N ALA A 86 3.24 -8.33 -5.79
CA ALA A 86 2.09 -9.17 -6.08
C ALA A 86 2.11 -9.66 -7.54
N GLY A 87 2.37 -8.77 -8.50
CA GLY A 87 2.44 -9.12 -9.91
C GLY A 87 3.61 -10.03 -10.29
N LYS A 88 4.59 -10.21 -9.41
CA LYS A 88 5.69 -11.18 -9.58
C LYS A 88 5.38 -12.56 -8.97
N ASN A 89 4.26 -12.72 -8.27
CA ASN A 89 3.80 -14.00 -7.78
C ASN A 89 2.78 -14.60 -8.74
N GLU A 90 3.08 -15.75 -9.31
CA GLU A 90 2.25 -16.43 -10.32
C GLU A 90 0.86 -16.83 -9.80
N ASN A 91 0.68 -16.94 -8.48
CA ASN A 91 -0.61 -17.23 -7.86
C ASN A 91 -1.48 -15.96 -7.71
N ILE A 92 -0.95 -14.75 -7.90
CA ILE A 92 -1.74 -13.53 -7.95
C ILE A 92 -2.17 -13.30 -9.40
N LYS A 93 -3.44 -13.60 -9.68
CA LYS A 93 -3.98 -13.55 -11.05
C LYS A 93 -4.35 -12.14 -11.48
N GLU A 94 -4.77 -11.33 -10.54
CA GLU A 94 -5.23 -9.96 -10.76
C GLU A 94 -4.80 -9.08 -9.60
N ILE A 95 -4.49 -7.82 -9.91
CA ILE A 95 -4.17 -6.79 -8.93
C ILE A 95 -5.06 -5.59 -9.19
N ILE A 96 -5.66 -5.05 -8.13
CA ILE A 96 -6.46 -3.82 -8.17
C ILE A 96 -5.82 -2.84 -7.19
N ALA A 97 -5.23 -1.78 -7.74
CA ALA A 97 -4.47 -0.79 -6.97
C ALA A 97 -5.23 0.53 -6.91
N PHE A 98 -5.61 0.95 -5.69
CA PHE A 98 -6.24 2.25 -5.44
C PHE A 98 -5.20 3.24 -4.92
N GLU A 99 -5.06 4.35 -5.62
CA GLU A 99 -4.20 5.48 -5.22
C GLU A 99 -4.83 6.79 -5.72
N PRO A 100 -5.20 7.71 -4.84
CA PRO A 100 -5.89 8.94 -5.24
C PRO A 100 -4.95 10.05 -5.74
N ALA A 101 -3.68 10.12 -5.27
CA ALA A 101 -2.80 11.24 -5.56
C ALA A 101 -2.23 11.16 -6.98
N PHE A 102 -2.55 12.12 -7.84
CA PHE A 102 -2.21 12.12 -9.27
C PHE A 102 -0.71 11.86 -9.54
N LYS A 103 0.19 12.61 -8.89
CA LYS A 103 1.63 12.43 -9.08
C LYS A 103 2.14 11.08 -8.62
N THR A 104 1.53 10.51 -7.61
CA THR A 104 1.86 9.18 -7.08
C THR A 104 1.39 8.11 -8.05
N VAL A 105 0.20 8.27 -8.65
CA VAL A 105 -0.32 7.38 -9.70
C VAL A 105 0.58 7.36 -10.93
N GLU A 106 1.14 8.50 -11.35
CA GLU A 106 2.11 8.54 -12.45
C GLU A 106 3.35 7.67 -12.14
N LEU A 107 3.88 7.75 -10.92
CA LEU A 107 4.99 6.91 -10.46
C LEU A 107 4.59 5.44 -10.36
N LEU A 108 3.40 5.14 -9.83
CA LEU A 108 2.84 3.79 -9.76
C LEU A 108 2.78 3.15 -11.16
N ARG A 109 2.16 3.82 -12.12
CA ARG A 109 2.07 3.34 -13.51
C ARG A 109 3.46 3.14 -14.15
N SER A 110 4.37 4.09 -13.95
CA SER A 110 5.75 3.98 -14.43
C SER A 110 6.50 2.79 -13.80
N ASN A 111 6.32 2.55 -12.50
CA ASN A 111 6.92 1.45 -11.79
C ASN A 111 6.34 0.08 -12.19
N LEU A 112 5.04 -0.02 -12.43
CA LEU A 112 4.39 -1.22 -12.99
C LEU A 112 4.97 -1.54 -14.37
N ALA A 113 5.05 -0.53 -15.23
CA ALA A 113 5.57 -0.69 -16.61
C ALA A 113 7.03 -1.15 -16.63
N CYS A 114 7.93 -0.54 -15.85
CA CYS A 114 9.34 -0.93 -15.85
C CYS A 114 9.60 -2.32 -15.21
N ASN A 115 8.60 -2.88 -14.50
CA ASN A 115 8.62 -4.25 -13.99
C ASN A 115 7.82 -5.24 -14.85
N GLN A 116 7.21 -4.79 -15.94
CA GLN A 116 6.39 -5.60 -16.85
C GLN A 116 5.18 -6.25 -16.15
N ILE A 117 4.57 -5.54 -15.20
CA ILE A 117 3.35 -5.98 -14.53
C ILE A 117 2.15 -5.60 -15.39
N LEU A 118 1.48 -6.60 -15.98
CA LEU A 118 0.39 -6.40 -16.94
C LEU A 118 -0.99 -6.74 -16.35
N ASN A 119 -1.03 -7.42 -15.20
CA ASN A 119 -2.25 -7.87 -14.54
C ASN A 119 -2.69 -6.93 -13.39
N CYS A 120 -2.29 -5.65 -13.45
CA CYS A 120 -2.64 -4.64 -12.45
C CYS A 120 -3.54 -3.56 -13.07
N THR A 121 -4.73 -3.41 -12.50
CA THR A 121 -5.64 -2.28 -12.78
C THR A 121 -5.41 -1.18 -11.76
N VAL A 122 -5.01 0.00 -12.23
CA VAL A 122 -4.81 1.18 -11.37
C VAL A 122 -6.07 2.04 -11.39
N ILE A 123 -6.66 2.21 -10.22
CA ILE A 123 -7.84 3.04 -9.96
C ILE A 123 -7.38 4.31 -9.25
N GLU A 124 -7.45 5.43 -9.98
CA GLU A 124 -7.01 6.75 -9.53
C GLU A 124 -8.08 7.42 -8.65
N LYS A 125 -8.45 6.72 -7.58
CA LYS A 125 -9.48 7.14 -6.63
C LYS A 125 -9.14 6.68 -5.22
N GLY A 126 -9.60 7.44 -4.23
CA GLY A 126 -9.62 7.01 -2.84
C GLY A 126 -10.90 6.23 -2.53
N ILE A 127 -10.83 5.36 -1.51
CA ILE A 127 -12.03 4.72 -0.95
C ILE A 127 -12.52 5.56 0.23
N SER A 128 -13.81 5.92 0.23
CA SER A 128 -14.44 6.68 1.30
C SER A 128 -15.94 6.38 1.37
N ASN A 129 -16.61 6.87 2.40
CA ASN A 129 -18.05 6.65 2.61
C ASN A 129 -18.96 7.43 1.65
N LYS A 130 -18.39 8.21 0.75
CA LYS A 130 -19.11 8.98 -0.29
C LYS A 130 -18.37 8.92 -1.61
N THR A 131 -19.12 8.74 -2.67
CA THR A 131 -18.64 8.98 -4.04
C THR A 131 -18.63 10.46 -4.32
N GLY A 132 -17.53 10.98 -4.85
CA GLY A 132 -17.39 12.40 -5.16
C GLY A 132 -15.95 12.86 -5.01
N SER A 133 -15.77 14.12 -4.61
CA SER A 133 -14.45 14.72 -4.44
C SER A 133 -14.16 15.00 -2.97
N LEU A 134 -12.95 14.65 -2.52
CA LEU A 134 -12.42 14.98 -1.20
C LEU A 134 -11.07 15.69 -1.33
N GLN A 135 -10.73 16.49 -0.31
CA GLN A 135 -9.41 17.10 -0.20
C GLN A 135 -8.42 16.13 0.40
N LEU A 136 -7.40 15.79 -0.37
CA LEU A 136 -6.26 14.99 0.08
C LEU A 136 -5.13 15.94 0.45
N ASN A 137 -4.64 15.81 1.68
CA ASN A 137 -3.45 16.51 2.15
C ASN A 137 -2.21 15.70 1.76
N THR A 138 -1.36 16.23 0.88
CA THR A 138 -0.12 15.59 0.44
C THR A 138 1.09 16.29 1.08
N THR A 139 2.07 15.54 1.52
CA THR A 139 3.31 16.08 2.08
C THR A 139 4.37 16.17 0.99
N GLU A 140 4.92 17.36 0.77
CA GLU A 140 5.97 17.53 -0.24
C GLU A 140 7.21 16.68 0.11
N GLY A 141 7.64 15.87 -0.84
CA GLY A 141 8.79 14.98 -0.65
C GLY A 141 8.52 13.72 0.18
N HIS A 142 7.27 13.41 0.50
CA HIS A 142 6.92 12.19 1.21
C HIS A 142 5.53 11.69 0.81
N SER A 143 5.44 10.97 -0.32
CA SER A 143 4.16 10.44 -0.84
C SER A 143 3.45 9.48 0.15
N GLY A 144 4.19 8.78 1.00
CA GLY A 144 3.66 7.91 2.05
C GLY A 144 3.00 8.61 3.22
N ARG A 145 2.79 9.93 3.18
CA ARG A 145 2.08 10.69 4.22
C ARG A 145 0.85 11.43 3.67
N SER A 146 0.33 10.97 2.55
CA SER A 146 -0.88 11.56 1.98
C SER A 146 -2.11 11.09 2.77
N THR A 147 -2.95 12.02 3.24
CA THR A 147 -4.08 11.70 4.12
C THR A 147 -5.30 12.57 3.84
N PHE A 148 -6.49 12.02 4.05
CA PHE A 148 -7.75 12.77 4.02
C PHE A 148 -8.02 13.56 5.31
N ARG A 149 -7.15 13.48 6.30
CA ARG A 149 -7.29 14.17 7.57
C ARG A 149 -6.81 15.61 7.49
N GLU A 150 -7.38 16.45 8.33
CA GLU A 150 -6.84 17.79 8.58
C GLU A 150 -5.48 17.66 9.28
N LEU A 151 -4.47 18.27 8.69
CA LEU A 151 -3.13 18.32 9.25
C LEU A 151 -2.95 19.59 10.10
N LYS A 152 -2.08 19.53 11.10
CA LYS A 152 -1.80 20.68 11.95
C LYS A 152 -1.10 21.78 11.16
N ALA A 153 -1.38 23.05 11.49
CA ALA A 153 -0.71 24.18 10.88
C ALA A 153 0.81 24.10 11.08
N GLY A 154 1.58 24.16 10.00
CA GLY A 154 3.05 24.10 10.02
C GLY A 154 3.65 22.93 9.23
N ASP A 155 2.85 21.94 8.83
CA ASP A 155 3.31 20.89 7.94
C ASP A 155 3.42 21.43 6.49
N ASN A 156 4.47 21.04 5.79
CA ASN A 156 4.72 21.44 4.39
C ASN A 156 3.80 20.64 3.46
N THR A 157 2.50 20.94 3.52
CA THR A 157 1.44 20.19 2.85
C THR A 157 0.82 20.97 1.71
N ARG A 158 0.33 20.23 0.71
CA ARG A 158 -0.51 20.73 -0.37
C ARG A 158 -1.84 20.00 -0.35
N ASN A 159 -2.89 20.73 -0.63
CA ASN A 159 -4.21 20.15 -0.79
C ASN A 159 -4.44 19.83 -2.27
N GLU A 160 -4.86 18.61 -2.52
CA GLU A 160 -5.24 18.10 -3.84
C GLU A 160 -6.67 17.60 -3.78
N SER A 161 -7.51 18.05 -4.72
CA SER A 161 -8.88 17.54 -4.85
C SER A 161 -8.82 16.23 -5.62
N VAL A 162 -9.23 15.13 -5.00
CA VAL A 162 -9.18 13.79 -5.58
C VAL A 162 -10.55 13.15 -5.59
N GLU A 163 -10.80 12.26 -6.53
CA GLU A 163 -12.03 11.48 -6.56
C GLU A 163 -12.02 10.37 -5.50
N THR A 164 -13.19 10.14 -4.90
CA THR A 164 -13.44 9.03 -3.98
C THR A 164 -14.64 8.21 -4.41
N ILE A 165 -14.65 6.93 -4.01
CA ILE A 165 -15.74 5.99 -4.28
C ILE A 165 -16.14 5.25 -3.01
N ASN A 166 -17.43 4.91 -2.91
CA ASN A 166 -18.00 4.09 -1.85
C ASN A 166 -18.13 2.61 -2.29
N HIS A 167 -18.69 1.77 -1.42
CA HIS A 167 -18.87 0.34 -1.66
C HIS A 167 -19.66 0.03 -2.95
N GLU A 168 -20.67 0.85 -3.31
CA GLU A 168 -21.48 0.61 -4.52
C GLU A 168 -20.65 0.74 -5.80
N GLU A 169 -19.74 1.70 -5.82
CA GLU A 169 -18.82 1.86 -6.96
C GLU A 169 -17.69 0.82 -6.93
N ILE A 170 -17.21 0.43 -5.75
CA ILE A 170 -16.21 -0.63 -5.61
C ILE A 170 -16.75 -1.96 -6.15
N ASP A 171 -18.00 -2.33 -5.82
CA ASP A 171 -18.64 -3.57 -6.29
C ASP A 171 -18.80 -3.62 -7.82
N LYS A 172 -18.90 -2.47 -8.50
CA LYS A 172 -18.91 -2.41 -9.98
C LYS A 172 -17.53 -2.65 -10.60
N LEU A 173 -16.47 -2.34 -9.86
CA LEU A 173 -15.08 -2.44 -10.35
C LEU A 173 -14.46 -3.80 -10.05
N ILE A 174 -14.86 -4.44 -8.95
CA ILE A 174 -14.28 -5.71 -8.49
C ILE A 174 -15.20 -6.85 -8.90
N ARG A 175 -14.70 -7.69 -9.80
CA ARG A 175 -15.41 -8.89 -10.23
C ARG A 175 -15.41 -9.96 -9.15
N GLU A 176 -16.44 -10.77 -9.08
CA GLU A 176 -16.50 -11.88 -8.14
C GLU A 176 -15.37 -12.90 -8.44
N ASN A 177 -14.57 -13.19 -7.42
CA ASN A 177 -13.50 -14.18 -7.45
C ASN A 177 -13.55 -15.02 -6.17
N THR A 178 -12.82 -16.10 -6.14
CA THR A 178 -12.85 -17.08 -5.04
C THR A 178 -12.00 -16.68 -3.84
N ASN A 179 -10.98 -15.85 -4.02
CA ASN A 179 -10.07 -15.46 -2.95
C ASN A 179 -9.49 -14.06 -3.15
N TYR A 180 -9.65 -13.21 -2.15
CA TYR A 180 -9.06 -11.88 -2.11
C TYR A 180 -8.09 -11.73 -0.95
N ILE A 181 -7.01 -11.02 -1.20
CA ILE A 181 -6.04 -10.57 -0.23
C ILE A 181 -5.98 -9.05 -0.31
N ILE A 182 -6.18 -8.36 0.80
CA ILE A 182 -6.26 -6.89 0.82
C ILE A 182 -5.12 -6.33 1.65
N LYS A 183 -4.44 -5.30 1.13
CA LYS A 183 -3.60 -4.38 1.91
C LYS A 183 -4.33 -3.05 2.05
N ILE A 184 -4.33 -2.51 3.27
CA ILE A 184 -4.88 -1.19 3.61
C ILE A 184 -3.79 -0.38 4.30
N ASP A 185 -3.45 0.77 3.73
CA ASP A 185 -2.46 1.71 4.26
C ASP A 185 -2.81 3.09 3.67
N VAL A 186 -3.63 3.83 4.40
CA VAL A 186 -4.31 5.06 3.95
C VAL A 186 -4.17 6.22 4.93
N GLU A 187 -3.15 6.13 5.80
CA GLU A 187 -2.69 7.20 6.68
C GLU A 187 -3.84 7.82 7.51
N GLY A 188 -4.57 6.92 8.20
CA GLY A 188 -5.60 7.26 9.16
C GLY A 188 -7.03 7.28 8.62
N HIS A 189 -7.30 6.72 7.45
CA HIS A 189 -8.65 6.56 6.88
C HIS A 189 -9.11 5.09 6.90
N GLU A 190 -8.37 4.21 7.60
CA GLU A 190 -8.52 2.75 7.61
C GLU A 190 -9.91 2.32 8.06
N GLU A 191 -10.46 2.95 9.11
CA GLU A 191 -11.78 2.59 9.63
C GLU A 191 -12.89 2.80 8.59
N ILE A 192 -12.85 3.92 7.87
CA ILE A 192 -13.82 4.23 6.80
C ILE A 192 -13.67 3.26 5.64
N VAL A 193 -12.43 2.95 5.25
CA VAL A 193 -12.14 1.97 4.19
C VAL A 193 -12.69 0.59 4.57
N ILE A 194 -12.46 0.13 5.79
CA ILE A 194 -12.95 -1.16 6.30
C ILE A 194 -14.49 -1.17 6.31
N ASP A 195 -15.14 -0.08 6.74
CA ASP A 195 -16.60 0.03 6.74
C ASP A 195 -17.20 -0.09 5.33
N GLU A 196 -16.53 0.48 4.32
CA GLU A 196 -16.99 0.36 2.94
C GLU A 196 -16.72 -1.04 2.38
N LEU A 197 -15.56 -1.63 2.66
CA LEU A 197 -15.24 -2.99 2.21
C LEU A 197 -16.20 -4.05 2.77
N ILE A 198 -16.59 -3.94 4.04
CA ILE A 198 -17.52 -4.89 4.68
C ILE A 198 -18.89 -4.92 3.97
N LYS A 199 -19.33 -3.82 3.38
CA LYS A 199 -20.57 -3.71 2.63
C LYS A 199 -20.48 -4.33 1.23
N CYS A 200 -19.27 -4.52 0.70
CA CYS A 200 -19.07 -5.05 -0.65
C CYS A 200 -19.42 -6.54 -0.73
N SER A 201 -20.01 -6.94 -1.85
CA SER A 201 -20.44 -8.31 -2.10
C SER A 201 -19.31 -9.33 -2.10
N PHE A 202 -18.14 -8.94 -2.57
CA PHE A 202 -16.93 -9.78 -2.63
C PHE A 202 -16.28 -10.00 -1.25
N PHE A 203 -16.60 -9.20 -0.24
CA PHE A 203 -15.92 -9.21 1.06
C PHE A 203 -16.02 -10.57 1.78
N LYS A 204 -17.08 -11.34 1.55
CA LYS A 204 -17.23 -12.72 2.03
C LYS A 204 -16.10 -13.65 1.58
N ASN A 205 -15.46 -13.34 0.43
CA ASN A 205 -14.37 -14.11 -0.17
C ASN A 205 -12.98 -13.55 0.19
N VAL A 206 -12.88 -12.53 1.05
CA VAL A 206 -11.60 -12.01 1.54
C VAL A 206 -11.05 -12.98 2.58
N SER A 207 -9.88 -13.55 2.31
CA SER A 207 -9.20 -14.50 3.22
C SER A 207 -8.21 -13.82 4.15
N LEU A 208 -7.59 -12.72 3.70
CA LEU A 208 -6.51 -12.07 4.41
C LEU A 208 -6.56 -10.55 4.22
N ILE A 209 -6.39 -9.81 5.32
CA ILE A 209 -6.23 -8.36 5.31
C ILE A 209 -4.92 -8.02 6.04
N PHE A 210 -4.08 -7.24 5.40
CA PHE A 210 -2.95 -6.56 6.04
C PHE A 210 -3.29 -5.08 6.15
N CYS A 211 -3.26 -4.54 7.36
CA CYS A 211 -3.66 -3.16 7.61
C CYS A 211 -2.61 -2.44 8.48
N GLU A 212 -2.15 -1.29 8.03
CA GLU A 212 -1.35 -0.38 8.84
C GLU A 212 -2.24 0.33 9.86
N ILE A 213 -1.78 0.47 11.10
CA ILE A 213 -2.53 1.06 12.20
C ILE A 213 -1.71 2.17 12.85
N ASP A 214 -2.29 3.35 12.93
CA ASP A 214 -1.85 4.40 13.85
C ASP A 214 -2.94 4.66 14.88
N THR A 215 -2.68 4.27 16.15
CA THR A 215 -3.64 4.41 17.25
C THR A 215 -3.95 5.85 17.64
N ALA A 216 -3.17 6.82 17.13
CA ALA A 216 -3.51 8.24 17.26
C ALA A 216 -4.75 8.61 16.41
N TRP A 217 -5.07 7.76 15.43
CA TRP A 217 -6.06 8.06 14.40
C TRP A 217 -7.22 7.06 14.33
N VAL A 218 -7.00 5.81 14.67
CA VAL A 218 -8.02 4.76 14.55
C VAL A 218 -8.25 4.04 15.88
N ASP A 219 -9.49 3.68 16.14
CA ASP A 219 -9.86 2.79 17.24
C ASP A 219 -9.72 1.33 16.80
N VAL A 220 -8.61 0.73 17.21
CA VAL A 220 -8.28 -0.66 16.86
C VAL A 220 -9.32 -1.65 17.36
N GLU A 221 -9.90 -1.41 18.53
CA GLU A 221 -10.91 -2.31 19.10
C GLU A 221 -12.22 -2.25 18.29
N THR A 222 -12.59 -1.08 17.79
CA THR A 222 -13.72 -0.94 16.87
C THR A 222 -13.46 -1.68 15.56
N ILE A 223 -12.27 -1.53 14.96
CA ILE A 223 -11.87 -2.27 13.76
C ILE A 223 -11.94 -3.79 14.00
N LYS A 224 -11.39 -4.28 15.10
CA LYS A 224 -11.43 -5.71 15.46
C LYS A 224 -12.86 -6.23 15.57
N LYS A 225 -13.74 -5.52 16.29
CA LYS A 225 -15.15 -5.92 16.44
C LYS A 225 -15.86 -6.04 15.09
N LYS A 226 -15.69 -5.05 14.21
CA LYS A 226 -16.26 -5.04 12.86
C LYS A 226 -15.78 -6.25 12.04
N LEU A 227 -14.49 -6.53 12.05
CA LEU A 227 -13.91 -7.64 11.30
C LEU A 227 -14.31 -9.00 11.87
N PHE A 228 -14.35 -9.17 13.20
CA PHE A 228 -14.86 -10.40 13.82
C PHE A 228 -16.34 -10.63 13.48
N SER A 229 -17.18 -9.60 13.51
CA SER A 229 -18.58 -9.70 13.10
C SER A 229 -18.75 -10.04 11.62
N SER A 230 -17.72 -9.79 10.80
CA SER A 230 -17.68 -10.10 9.37
C SER A 230 -17.03 -11.47 9.06
N GLY A 231 -16.80 -12.30 10.10
CA GLY A 231 -16.32 -13.67 9.96
C GLY A 231 -14.81 -13.87 9.96
N PHE A 232 -14.03 -12.86 10.29
CA PHE A 232 -12.59 -13.04 10.58
C PHE A 232 -12.44 -13.61 12.00
N SER A 233 -11.40 -14.40 12.22
CA SER A 233 -11.21 -15.11 13.49
C SER A 233 -9.84 -14.85 14.13
N LYS A 234 -8.86 -14.42 13.36
CA LYS A 234 -7.49 -14.23 13.83
C LYS A 234 -6.99 -12.82 13.49
N ILE A 235 -6.46 -12.13 14.51
CA ILE A 235 -5.78 -10.84 14.33
C ILE A 235 -4.42 -10.94 15.01
N LYS A 236 -3.37 -10.69 14.25
CA LYS A 236 -1.98 -10.72 14.72
C LYS A 236 -1.33 -9.37 14.52
N LYS A 237 -0.82 -8.78 15.60
CA LYS A 237 0.01 -7.58 15.53
C LYS A 237 1.37 -7.91 14.90
N ILE A 238 1.81 -7.10 13.95
CA ILE A 238 3.09 -7.20 13.26
C ILE A 238 3.93 -5.97 13.64
N GLY A 239 5.18 -6.20 13.99
CA GLY A 239 6.06 -5.12 14.46
C GLY A 239 6.04 -4.92 15.97
N ARG A 240 6.86 -3.98 16.44
CA ARG A 240 7.08 -3.69 17.87
C ARG A 240 6.59 -2.31 18.29
N GLY A 241 6.07 -1.50 17.36
CA GLY A 241 5.53 -0.18 17.66
C GLY A 241 4.36 -0.25 18.64
N GLU A 242 4.23 0.72 19.54
CA GLU A 242 3.10 0.79 20.47
C GLU A 242 1.90 1.48 19.82
N SER A 243 2.12 2.59 19.16
CA SER A 243 1.10 3.41 18.53
C SER A 243 1.01 3.24 17.00
N HIS A 244 2.11 2.85 16.36
CA HIS A 244 2.18 2.65 14.92
C HIS A 244 2.71 1.24 14.61
N TYR A 245 1.87 0.41 14.01
CA TYR A 245 2.16 -1.00 13.72
C TYR A 245 1.19 -1.56 12.70
N ASP A 246 1.54 -2.69 12.12
CA ASP A 246 0.65 -3.41 11.22
C ASP A 246 -0.16 -4.48 11.96
N ILE A 247 -1.32 -4.83 11.41
CA ILE A 247 -2.08 -6.01 11.80
C ILE A 247 -2.33 -6.91 10.59
N LEU A 248 -2.20 -8.20 10.84
CA LEU A 248 -2.58 -9.24 9.90
C LEU A 248 -3.85 -9.90 10.39
N ILE A 249 -4.88 -9.89 9.56
CA ILE A 249 -6.21 -10.39 9.88
C ILE A 249 -6.53 -11.52 8.92
N SER A 250 -6.96 -12.68 9.45
CA SER A 250 -7.36 -13.81 8.60
C SER A 250 -8.66 -14.44 9.06
N ARG A 251 -9.36 -15.05 8.11
CA ARG A 251 -10.41 -16.00 8.43
C ARG A 251 -9.78 -17.29 8.99
N ASN A 252 -9.83 -18.35 8.83
CA ASN A 252 -9.14 -19.52 9.44
C ASN A 252 -7.79 -19.83 8.78
#